data_5649b0118b98595eec9b7e36105a09b5
#
_entry.id   5649b0118b98595eec9b7e36105a09b5
#
_cell.length_a   1.000
_cell.length_b   1.000
_cell.length_c   1.000
_cell.angle_alpha   90.00
_cell.angle_beta   90.00
_cell.angle_gamma   90.00
#
_symmetry.space_group_name_H-M   'P 1'
#
loop_
_entity.id
_entity.type
_entity.pdbx_description
1 polymer ?
#
loop_
_entity_poly.entity_id
_entity_poly.type
_entity_poly.pdbx_seq_one_letter_code
_entity_poly.pdbx_strand_id
1 'polypeptide(L)'
;MDRYSIINEKNKREIVLLRGSGCKWRRCTFCDYHLDFYGDEAANFELNKTVLESVTGIYGRLEVINSGSFTDLDENTVALIRSLCVNKSIHTLFFECYYADRGRIPALRSYFAEDGIDVKIKTGVETFDADFRENVMNKGIAETDPEKIAAGFDQACLLFGLTGQTEESMRLDIETGLRYFQRICINIMTPNTTAIKPDDAVIRTFIENIYPEYKDNAKVDILLENTDFGVGGIKHE
;
A
#
# COMPACT_ATOMS: atom_id res chain seq x y z
N MET A 1 1.94 16.87 8.14
CA MET A 1 1.61 15.75 7.24
C MET A 1 0.16 15.38 7.48
N ASP A 2 -0.67 15.52 6.45
CA ASP A 2 -2.05 15.08 6.54
C ASP A 2 -2.09 13.56 6.63
N ARG A 3 -2.84 13.01 7.59
CA ARG A 3 -2.91 11.57 7.82
C ARG A 3 -4.31 10.99 7.52
N TYR A 4 -5.17 11.78 6.90
CA TYR A 4 -6.51 11.39 6.47
C TYR A 4 -6.82 11.99 5.11
N SER A 5 -7.42 11.21 4.23
CA SER A 5 -7.88 11.64 2.91
C SER A 5 -9.11 10.87 2.47
N ILE A 6 -9.79 11.37 1.44
CA ILE A 6 -10.97 10.75 0.84
C ILE A 6 -10.71 10.49 -0.64
N ILE A 7 -10.83 9.25 -1.05
CA ILE A 7 -10.76 8.85 -2.46
C ILE A 7 -12.18 8.88 -3.04
N ASN A 8 -12.45 9.87 -3.87
CA ASN A 8 -13.78 10.18 -4.41
C ASN A 8 -14.05 9.56 -5.78
N GLU A 9 -13.03 9.06 -6.44
CA GLU A 9 -13.11 8.51 -7.78
C GLU A 9 -13.23 6.98 -7.76
N LYS A 10 -12.48 6.29 -8.60
CA LYS A 10 -12.48 4.82 -8.60
C LYS A 10 -12.25 4.25 -7.20
N ASN A 11 -12.96 3.17 -6.87
CA ASN A 11 -12.78 2.48 -5.59
C ASN A 11 -12.91 3.42 -4.37
N LYS A 12 -14.03 4.18 -4.31
CA LYS A 12 -14.31 5.21 -3.28
C LYS A 12 -14.12 4.65 -1.87
N ARG A 13 -13.36 5.35 -1.06
CA ARG A 13 -13.04 4.99 0.33
C ARG A 13 -12.41 6.15 1.08
N GLU A 14 -12.43 6.09 2.37
CA GLU A 14 -11.59 6.91 3.23
C GLU A 14 -10.24 6.20 3.41
N ILE A 15 -9.18 6.98 3.59
CA ILE A 15 -7.84 6.45 3.81
C ILE A 15 -7.17 7.16 4.99
N VAL A 16 -6.53 6.39 5.85
CA VAL A 16 -5.77 6.91 6.99
C VAL A 16 -4.33 6.40 6.96
N LEU A 17 -3.37 7.27 7.30
CA LEU A 17 -1.99 6.91 7.53
C LEU A 17 -1.76 6.84 9.05
N LEU A 18 -1.68 5.63 9.57
CA LEU A 18 -1.39 5.37 10.98
C LEU A 18 0.11 5.18 11.20
N ARG A 19 0.53 5.27 12.45
CA ARG A 19 1.91 5.05 12.83
C ARG A 19 2.02 3.81 13.71
N GLY A 20 2.99 2.96 13.41
CA GLY A 20 3.29 1.75 14.17
C GLY A 20 4.77 1.68 14.57
N SER A 21 5.22 0.50 14.93
CA SER A 21 6.62 0.21 15.27
C SER A 21 7.56 0.24 14.05
N GLY A 22 6.98 0.38 12.86
CA GLY A 22 7.67 0.55 11.58
C GLY A 22 8.09 -0.75 10.92
N CYS A 23 8.32 -0.66 9.61
CA CYS A 23 8.67 -1.78 8.77
C CYS A 23 9.87 -2.58 9.31
N LYS A 24 9.70 -3.88 9.46
CA LYS A 24 10.76 -4.79 9.97
C LYS A 24 11.85 -5.08 8.93
N TRP A 25 11.52 -4.97 7.64
CA TRP A 25 12.47 -5.21 6.56
C TRP A 25 13.49 -4.07 6.41
N ARG A 26 13.04 -2.84 6.22
CA ARG A 26 13.86 -1.61 6.15
C ARG A 26 15.05 -1.65 5.18
N ARG A 27 14.98 -2.49 4.14
CA ARG A 27 16.10 -2.70 3.20
C ARG A 27 15.76 -2.38 1.76
N CYS A 28 14.49 -2.04 1.47
CA CYS A 28 14.11 -1.63 0.12
C CYS A 28 14.90 -0.38 -0.28
N THR A 29 15.60 -0.46 -1.41
CA THR A 29 16.52 0.59 -1.87
C THR A 29 15.81 1.87 -2.34
N PHE A 30 14.50 1.78 -2.59
CA PHE A 30 13.64 2.84 -3.10
C PHE A 30 12.75 3.48 -2.04
N CYS A 31 12.66 2.92 -0.82
CA CYS A 31 11.62 3.24 0.16
C CYS A 31 12.21 3.84 1.42
N ASP A 32 11.71 5.01 1.82
CA ASP A 32 12.01 5.68 3.07
C ASP A 32 10.80 5.76 4.04
N TYR A 33 9.71 5.09 3.73
CA TYR A 33 8.53 4.99 4.58
C TYR A 33 8.83 4.52 6.00
N HIS A 34 9.84 3.67 6.14
CA HIS A 34 10.29 3.19 7.45
C HIS A 34 10.78 4.31 8.39
N LEU A 35 10.90 5.55 7.91
CA LEU A 35 11.24 6.71 8.72
C LEU A 35 10.03 7.26 9.50
N ASP A 36 8.79 6.97 9.05
CA ASP A 36 7.56 7.32 9.80
C ASP A 36 7.21 6.20 10.80
N PHE A 37 7.99 6.09 11.84
CA PHE A 37 7.73 5.14 12.93
C PHE A 37 8.07 5.76 14.29
N TYR A 38 7.54 5.16 15.35
CA TYR A 38 7.95 5.50 16.71
C TYR A 38 7.90 4.26 17.60
N GLY A 39 8.90 4.11 18.48
CA GLY A 39 9.03 2.94 19.35
C GLY A 39 8.12 2.97 20.59
N ASP A 40 7.46 4.09 20.87
CA ASP A 40 6.53 4.23 21.99
C ASP A 40 5.10 3.94 21.48
N GLU A 41 4.57 2.78 21.88
CA GLU A 41 3.23 2.32 21.50
C GLU A 41 2.13 3.25 22.01
N ALA A 42 2.26 3.82 23.21
CA ALA A 42 1.27 4.74 23.76
C ALA A 42 1.21 6.03 22.95
N ALA A 43 2.35 6.58 22.53
CA ALA A 43 2.41 7.75 21.68
C ALA A 43 1.90 7.45 20.26
N ASN A 44 2.11 6.24 19.74
CA ASN A 44 1.51 5.81 18.48
C ASN A 44 0.00 5.71 18.58
N PHE A 45 -0.52 5.09 19.64
CA PHE A 45 -1.94 4.96 19.88
C PHE A 45 -2.66 6.31 19.95
N GLU A 46 -2.14 7.29 20.71
CA GLU A 46 -2.73 8.63 20.82
C GLU A 46 -2.76 9.36 19.47
N LEU A 47 -1.69 9.27 18.67
CA LEU A 47 -1.68 9.79 17.32
C LEU A 47 -2.73 9.10 16.45
N ASN A 48 -2.76 7.78 16.45
CA ASN A 48 -3.66 6.98 15.64
C ASN A 48 -5.12 7.24 16.00
N LYS A 49 -5.42 7.38 17.28
CA LYS A 49 -6.75 7.75 17.79
C LYS A 49 -7.19 9.10 17.22
N THR A 50 -6.34 10.11 17.28
CA THR A 50 -6.63 11.45 16.71
C THR A 50 -6.91 11.37 15.20
N VAL A 51 -6.13 10.58 14.46
CA VAL A 51 -6.32 10.38 13.01
C VAL A 51 -7.66 9.68 12.73
N LEU A 52 -7.96 8.62 13.48
CA LEU A 52 -9.19 7.84 13.32
C LEU A 52 -10.46 8.62 13.66
N GLU A 53 -10.39 9.66 14.50
CA GLU A 53 -11.51 10.58 14.78
C GLU A 53 -11.99 11.32 13.52
N SER A 54 -11.13 11.49 12.51
CA SER A 54 -11.48 12.12 11.24
C SER A 54 -12.34 11.24 10.32
N VAL A 55 -12.39 9.93 10.56
CA VAL A 55 -13.12 8.97 9.73
C VAL A 55 -14.62 9.14 9.90
N THR A 56 -15.32 9.29 8.78
CA THR A 56 -16.78 9.54 8.78
C THR A 56 -17.61 8.32 8.45
N GLY A 57 -17.06 7.33 7.75
CA GLY A 57 -17.79 6.15 7.24
C GLY A 57 -18.59 6.43 5.96
N ILE A 58 -18.37 7.58 5.30
CA ILE A 58 -19.18 8.06 4.16
C ILE A 58 -19.37 7.03 3.03
N TYR A 59 -18.39 6.13 2.84
CA TYR A 59 -18.47 5.09 1.80
C TYR A 59 -18.63 3.68 2.37
N GLY A 60 -18.68 3.53 3.69
CA GLY A 60 -18.63 2.22 4.34
C GLY A 60 -17.33 1.45 4.08
N ARG A 61 -16.27 2.16 3.67
CA ARG A 61 -14.98 1.58 3.25
C ARG A 61 -13.84 2.43 3.78
N LEU A 62 -12.90 1.78 4.48
CA LEU A 62 -11.72 2.42 5.07
C LEU A 62 -10.44 1.70 4.63
N GLU A 63 -9.45 2.43 4.17
CA GLU A 63 -8.10 1.93 3.95
C GLU A 63 -7.18 2.44 5.06
N VAL A 64 -6.55 1.50 5.74
CA VAL A 64 -5.56 1.76 6.78
C VAL A 64 -4.18 1.43 6.21
N ILE A 65 -3.37 2.45 6.03
CA ILE A 65 -1.97 2.30 5.67
C ILE A 65 -1.08 2.70 6.84
N ASN A 66 0.07 2.10 6.91
CA ASN A 66 1.12 2.43 7.85
C ASN A 66 2.48 2.15 7.20
N SER A 67 3.56 2.62 7.80
CA SER A 67 4.90 2.54 7.23
C SER A 67 5.51 1.13 7.20
N GLY A 68 4.70 0.09 6.97
CA GLY A 68 5.17 -1.29 6.98
C GLY A 68 4.07 -2.30 6.70
N SER A 69 3.57 -2.92 7.76
CA SER A 69 2.59 -4.00 7.72
C SER A 69 1.57 -3.77 8.83
N PHE A 70 0.34 -4.26 8.65
CA PHE A 70 -0.67 -4.19 9.72
C PHE A 70 -0.16 -4.81 11.04
N THR A 71 0.80 -5.72 10.97
CA THR A 71 1.42 -6.35 12.14
C THR A 71 2.30 -5.42 12.96
N ASP A 72 2.56 -4.22 12.47
CA ASP A 72 3.35 -3.19 13.13
C ASP A 72 2.48 -2.22 13.97
N LEU A 73 1.15 -2.33 13.84
CA LEU A 73 0.19 -1.61 14.68
C LEU A 73 0.03 -2.32 16.04
N ASP A 74 -0.13 -1.53 17.10
CA ASP A 74 -0.41 -2.05 18.44
C ASP A 74 -1.85 -2.60 18.53
N GLU A 75 -2.08 -3.49 19.50
CA GLU A 75 -3.38 -4.17 19.70
C GLU A 75 -4.50 -3.18 20.02
N ASN A 76 -4.23 -2.10 20.75
CA ASN A 76 -5.24 -1.09 21.09
C ASN A 76 -5.66 -0.31 19.84
N THR A 77 -4.73 0.02 18.95
CA THR A 77 -5.04 0.64 17.65
C THR A 77 -5.91 -0.29 16.80
N VAL A 78 -5.59 -1.58 16.72
CA VAL A 78 -6.39 -2.56 15.96
C VAL A 78 -7.80 -2.70 16.55
N ALA A 79 -7.94 -2.74 17.87
CA ALA A 79 -9.24 -2.79 18.56
C ALA A 79 -10.05 -1.50 18.33
N LEU A 80 -9.39 -0.34 18.32
CA LEU A 80 -10.03 0.95 18.03
C LEU A 80 -10.55 1.01 16.59
N ILE A 81 -9.78 0.53 15.61
CA ILE A 81 -10.22 0.43 14.21
C ILE A 81 -11.47 -0.45 14.12
N ARG A 82 -11.50 -1.60 14.78
CA ARG A 82 -12.67 -2.49 14.78
C ARG A 82 -13.90 -1.80 15.35
N SER A 83 -13.77 -1.15 16.50
CA SER A 83 -14.85 -0.39 17.13
C SER A 83 -15.35 0.75 16.24
N LEU A 84 -14.42 1.46 15.58
CA LEU A 84 -14.75 2.52 14.63
C LEU A 84 -15.55 1.98 13.44
N CYS A 85 -15.13 0.85 12.87
CA CYS A 85 -15.82 0.23 11.74
C CYS A 85 -17.28 -0.11 12.10
N VAL A 86 -17.51 -0.70 13.26
CA VAL A 86 -18.87 -0.99 13.75
C VAL A 86 -19.67 0.31 13.92
N ASN A 87 -19.12 1.30 14.61
CA ASN A 87 -19.82 2.55 14.93
C ASN A 87 -20.12 3.41 13.69
N LYS A 88 -19.30 3.33 12.65
CA LYS A 88 -19.42 4.11 11.41
C LYS A 88 -20.00 3.30 10.24
N SER A 89 -20.48 2.06 10.49
CA SER A 89 -21.00 1.16 9.46
C SER A 89 -20.01 0.91 8.31
N ILE A 90 -18.73 0.80 8.62
CA ILE A 90 -17.69 0.43 7.67
C ILE A 90 -17.69 -1.09 7.55
N HIS A 91 -18.02 -1.58 6.36
CA HIS A 91 -18.16 -3.01 6.08
C HIS A 91 -16.98 -3.58 5.27
N THR A 92 -16.13 -2.73 4.71
CA THR A 92 -14.91 -3.15 3.99
C THR A 92 -13.71 -2.39 4.51
N LEU A 93 -12.73 -3.12 4.98
CA LEU A 93 -11.50 -2.59 5.57
C LEU A 93 -10.29 -3.09 4.78
N PHE A 94 -9.42 -2.17 4.37
CA PHE A 94 -8.20 -2.49 3.65
C PHE A 94 -6.99 -2.28 4.56
N PHE A 95 -6.07 -3.25 4.56
CA PHE A 95 -4.78 -3.15 5.22
C PHE A 95 -3.64 -3.43 4.25
N GLU A 96 -2.47 -2.89 4.55
CA GLU A 96 -1.23 -3.29 3.92
C GLU A 96 -0.55 -4.39 4.72
N CYS A 97 0.04 -5.35 4.00
CA CYS A 97 0.78 -6.44 4.61
C CYS A 97 2.07 -6.70 3.82
N TYR A 98 3.19 -6.63 4.51
CA TYR A 98 4.45 -7.09 3.96
C TYR A 98 4.41 -8.61 3.73
N TYR A 99 4.95 -9.06 2.62
CA TYR A 99 4.86 -10.47 2.19
C TYR A 99 5.26 -11.50 3.26
N ALA A 100 6.30 -11.21 4.05
CA ALA A 100 6.74 -12.12 5.11
C ALA A 100 5.71 -12.30 6.24
N ASP A 101 4.82 -11.32 6.44
CA ASP A 101 3.79 -11.35 7.49
C ASP A 101 2.49 -12.03 7.04
N ARG A 102 2.41 -12.54 5.81
CA ARG A 102 1.17 -13.10 5.23
C ARG A 102 0.52 -14.21 6.08
N GLY A 103 1.31 -14.95 6.85
CA GLY A 103 0.81 -15.96 7.77
C GLY A 103 -0.12 -15.43 8.86
N ARG A 104 -0.13 -14.10 9.10
CA ARG A 104 -0.99 -13.44 10.09
C ARG A 104 -2.35 -13.00 9.50
N ILE A 105 -2.50 -13.01 8.17
CA ILE A 105 -3.72 -12.58 7.48
C ILE A 105 -4.97 -13.36 7.92
N PRO A 106 -4.96 -14.71 8.03
CA PRO A 106 -6.16 -15.44 8.44
C PRO A 106 -6.69 -15.02 9.81
N ALA A 107 -5.80 -14.79 10.77
CA ALA A 107 -6.19 -14.36 12.11
C ALA A 107 -6.80 -12.95 12.09
N LEU A 108 -6.22 -12.02 11.32
CA LEU A 108 -6.77 -10.66 11.14
C LEU A 108 -8.18 -10.72 10.53
N ARG A 109 -8.35 -11.48 9.45
CA ARG A 109 -9.67 -11.63 8.80
C ARG A 109 -10.70 -12.22 9.75
N SER A 110 -10.35 -13.26 10.50
CA SER A 110 -11.26 -13.87 11.47
C SER A 110 -11.68 -12.87 12.55
N TYR A 111 -10.74 -12.08 13.06
CA TYR A 111 -11.00 -11.07 14.08
C TYR A 111 -12.03 -10.02 13.65
N PHE A 112 -11.96 -9.52 12.43
CA PHE A 112 -12.90 -8.52 11.91
C PHE A 112 -14.22 -9.15 11.40
N ALA A 113 -14.18 -10.40 10.93
CA ALA A 113 -15.35 -11.11 10.43
C ALA A 113 -16.42 -11.36 11.52
N GLU A 114 -16.03 -11.40 12.80
CA GLU A 114 -16.98 -11.50 13.93
C GLU A 114 -18.00 -10.36 13.94
N ASP A 115 -17.65 -9.17 13.42
CA ASP A 115 -18.55 -8.02 13.28
C ASP A 115 -19.01 -7.80 11.83
N GLY A 116 -18.85 -8.79 10.94
CA GLY A 116 -19.27 -8.71 9.55
C GLY A 116 -18.41 -7.79 8.68
N ILE A 117 -17.19 -7.45 9.09
CA ILE A 117 -16.27 -6.59 8.36
C ILE A 117 -15.42 -7.45 7.43
N ASP A 118 -15.48 -7.16 6.11
CA ASP A 118 -14.68 -7.82 5.08
C ASP A 118 -13.30 -7.18 4.97
N VAL A 119 -12.25 -7.91 5.32
CA VAL A 119 -10.86 -7.43 5.28
C VAL A 119 -10.18 -7.79 3.98
N LYS A 120 -9.77 -6.77 3.24
CA LYS A 120 -8.96 -6.85 2.01
C LYS A 120 -7.51 -6.50 2.31
N ILE A 121 -6.60 -7.30 1.79
CA ILE A 121 -5.17 -7.13 2.05
C ILE A 121 -4.43 -6.74 0.78
N LYS A 122 -3.67 -5.66 0.88
CA LYS A 122 -2.77 -5.14 -0.16
C LYS A 122 -1.32 -5.50 0.18
N THR A 123 -0.55 -5.90 -0.81
CA THR A 123 0.90 -6.12 -0.66
C THR A 123 1.70 -5.35 -1.70
N GLY A 124 2.83 -4.79 -1.30
CA GLY A 124 3.79 -4.18 -2.24
C GLY A 124 4.63 -5.28 -2.89
N VAL A 125 4.31 -5.66 -4.12
CA VAL A 125 5.14 -6.55 -4.94
C VAL A 125 6.19 -5.74 -5.69
N GLU A 126 5.82 -4.54 -6.11
CA GLU A 126 6.54 -3.53 -6.87
C GLU A 126 6.79 -3.92 -8.33
N THR A 127 7.25 -5.14 -8.59
CA THR A 127 7.42 -5.77 -9.91
C THR A 127 7.38 -7.29 -9.78
N PHE A 128 6.91 -7.98 -10.81
CA PHE A 128 6.98 -9.44 -10.89
C PHE A 128 8.30 -9.94 -11.50
N ASP A 129 9.14 -9.05 -12.05
CA ASP A 129 10.51 -9.38 -12.39
C ASP A 129 11.30 -9.66 -11.10
N ALA A 130 11.54 -10.93 -10.82
CA ALA A 130 12.18 -11.38 -9.59
C ALA A 130 13.63 -10.89 -9.46
N ASP A 131 14.36 -10.78 -10.57
CA ASP A 131 15.72 -10.31 -10.57
C ASP A 131 15.79 -8.82 -10.25
N PHE A 132 14.96 -8.02 -10.91
CA PHE A 132 14.86 -6.58 -10.64
C PHE A 132 14.35 -6.32 -9.21
N ARG A 133 13.33 -7.06 -8.78
CA ARG A 133 12.75 -6.94 -7.43
C ARG A 133 13.77 -7.19 -6.31
N GLU A 134 14.61 -8.23 -6.45
CA GLU A 134 15.54 -8.60 -5.39
C GLU A 134 16.90 -7.93 -5.52
N ASN A 135 17.45 -7.82 -6.73
CA ASN A 135 18.82 -7.31 -6.92
C ASN A 135 18.89 -5.79 -7.07
N VAL A 136 17.81 -5.14 -7.55
CA VAL A 136 17.75 -3.68 -7.66
C VAL A 136 16.96 -3.08 -6.50
N MET A 137 15.76 -3.58 -6.25
CA MET A 137 14.83 -3.01 -5.25
C MET A 137 15.04 -3.56 -3.85
N ASN A 138 15.70 -4.71 -3.69
CA ASN A 138 15.95 -5.41 -2.42
C ASN A 138 14.65 -5.58 -1.60
N LYS A 139 13.59 -6.07 -2.25
CA LYS A 139 12.25 -6.14 -1.67
C LYS A 139 12.10 -7.26 -0.63
N GLY A 140 12.88 -8.33 -0.74
CA GLY A 140 12.83 -9.47 0.18
C GLY A 140 11.63 -10.40 -0.06
N ILE A 141 11.23 -10.58 -1.30
CA ILE A 141 10.22 -11.53 -1.76
C ILE A 141 10.91 -12.55 -2.67
N ALA A 142 11.49 -13.59 -2.07
CA ALA A 142 12.23 -14.61 -2.81
C ALA A 142 11.36 -15.51 -3.70
N GLU A 143 10.04 -15.52 -3.49
CA GLU A 143 9.09 -16.26 -4.34
C GLU A 143 9.05 -15.64 -5.74
N THR A 144 9.13 -16.48 -6.77
CA THR A 144 9.13 -16.05 -8.17
C THR A 144 7.81 -16.37 -8.89
N ASP A 145 7.00 -17.27 -8.34
CA ASP A 145 5.70 -17.65 -8.90
C ASP A 145 4.63 -16.61 -8.52
N PRO A 146 4.06 -15.85 -9.48
CA PRO A 146 3.07 -14.83 -9.18
C PRO A 146 1.81 -15.37 -8.48
N GLU A 147 1.39 -16.60 -8.77
CA GLU A 147 0.23 -17.22 -8.12
C GLU A 147 0.50 -17.45 -6.62
N LYS A 148 1.70 -17.89 -6.28
CA LYS A 148 2.10 -18.04 -4.89
C LYS A 148 2.32 -16.70 -4.18
N ILE A 149 2.81 -15.70 -4.90
CA ILE A 149 2.92 -14.34 -4.35
C ILE A 149 1.52 -13.81 -4.02
N ALA A 150 0.54 -14.01 -4.90
CA ALA A 150 -0.83 -13.54 -4.71
C ALA A 150 -1.60 -14.29 -3.60
N ALA A 151 -1.13 -15.47 -3.21
CA ALA A 151 -1.86 -16.31 -2.26
C ALA A 151 -2.11 -15.60 -0.91
N GLY A 152 -3.39 -15.36 -0.61
CA GLY A 152 -3.83 -14.69 0.62
C GLY A 152 -3.98 -13.16 0.50
N PHE A 153 -3.56 -12.55 -0.60
CA PHE A 153 -3.69 -11.12 -0.86
C PHE A 153 -4.83 -10.82 -1.85
N ASP A 154 -5.45 -9.67 -1.72
CA ASP A 154 -6.51 -9.20 -2.63
C ASP A 154 -5.97 -8.21 -3.65
N GLN A 155 -4.96 -7.43 -3.28
CA GLN A 155 -4.44 -6.33 -4.08
C GLN A 155 -2.91 -6.31 -4.07
N ALA A 156 -2.33 -5.82 -5.17
CA ALA A 156 -0.89 -5.58 -5.27
C ALA A 156 -0.59 -4.10 -5.55
N CYS A 157 0.49 -3.59 -4.95
CA CYS A 157 1.13 -2.36 -5.38
C CYS A 157 2.29 -2.69 -6.33
N LEU A 158 2.38 -1.91 -7.40
CA LEU A 158 3.48 -1.89 -8.36
C LEU A 158 4.15 -0.52 -8.29
N LEU A 159 5.45 -0.46 -8.55
CA LEU A 159 6.22 0.78 -8.56
C LEU A 159 6.93 0.94 -9.90
N PHE A 160 6.60 2.03 -10.60
CA PHE A 160 7.20 2.35 -11.89
C PHE A 160 7.96 3.68 -11.84
N GLY A 161 8.84 3.88 -12.81
CA GLY A 161 9.69 5.06 -12.89
C GLY A 161 11.09 4.86 -12.35
N LEU A 162 11.59 3.63 -12.35
CA LEU A 162 12.95 3.28 -11.95
C LEU A 162 13.81 2.97 -13.17
N THR A 163 15.07 3.42 -13.15
CA THR A 163 16.06 3.07 -14.18
C THR A 163 16.16 1.54 -14.34
N GLY A 164 16.08 1.07 -15.57
CA GLY A 164 16.10 -0.35 -15.93
C GLY A 164 14.73 -0.96 -16.21
N GLN A 165 13.65 -0.29 -15.84
CA GLN A 165 12.32 -0.69 -16.29
C GLN A 165 12.11 -0.27 -17.75
N THR A 166 11.37 -1.09 -18.49
CA THR A 166 11.00 -0.86 -19.90
C THR A 166 9.49 -0.85 -20.05
N GLU A 167 8.99 -0.34 -21.17
CA GLU A 167 7.55 -0.43 -21.48
C GLU A 167 7.05 -1.87 -21.39
N GLU A 168 7.81 -2.82 -21.95
CA GLU A 168 7.47 -4.24 -21.95
C GLU A 168 7.40 -4.82 -20.52
N SER A 169 8.40 -4.52 -19.67
CA SER A 169 8.41 -5.01 -18.28
C SER A 169 7.26 -4.43 -17.47
N MET A 170 6.95 -3.13 -17.62
CA MET A 170 5.83 -2.49 -16.93
C MET A 170 4.47 -3.06 -17.37
N ARG A 171 4.29 -3.33 -18.68
CA ARG A 171 3.08 -3.98 -19.19
C ARG A 171 2.91 -5.40 -18.66
N LEU A 172 3.98 -6.18 -18.63
CA LEU A 172 3.97 -7.53 -18.09
C LEU A 172 3.61 -7.53 -16.59
N ASP A 173 4.11 -6.57 -15.84
CA ASP A 173 3.75 -6.40 -14.42
C ASP A 173 2.26 -6.10 -14.25
N ILE A 174 1.69 -5.21 -15.06
CA ILE A 174 0.25 -4.87 -15.01
C ILE A 174 -0.59 -6.10 -15.37
N GLU A 175 -0.28 -6.79 -16.45
CA GLU A 175 -1.02 -7.97 -16.92
C GLU A 175 -0.96 -9.10 -15.87
N THR A 176 0.22 -9.32 -15.29
CA THR A 176 0.42 -10.30 -14.22
C THR A 176 -0.38 -9.93 -12.97
N GLY A 177 -0.32 -8.68 -12.57
CA GLY A 177 -1.09 -8.18 -11.44
C GLY A 177 -2.60 -8.34 -11.64
N LEU A 178 -3.12 -7.97 -12.82
CA LEU A 178 -4.55 -8.11 -13.16
C LEU A 178 -5.01 -9.57 -13.27
N ARG A 179 -4.10 -10.48 -13.56
CA ARG A 179 -4.38 -11.93 -13.66
C ARG A 179 -4.55 -12.57 -12.29
N TYR A 180 -3.74 -12.19 -11.30
CA TYR A 180 -3.66 -12.89 -10.02
C TYR A 180 -4.28 -12.13 -8.85
N PHE A 181 -4.54 -10.83 -9.00
CA PHE A 181 -5.13 -10.00 -7.94
C PHE A 181 -6.47 -9.40 -8.38
N GLN A 182 -7.31 -9.07 -7.41
CA GLN A 182 -8.60 -8.43 -7.66
C GLN A 182 -8.42 -6.99 -8.19
N ARG A 183 -7.36 -6.31 -7.75
CA ARG A 183 -6.99 -4.93 -8.10
C ARG A 183 -5.48 -4.76 -8.01
N ILE A 184 -4.98 -3.79 -8.75
CA ILE A 184 -3.61 -3.30 -8.61
C ILE A 184 -3.60 -1.78 -8.37
N CYS A 185 -2.58 -1.32 -7.65
CA CYS A 185 -2.27 0.09 -7.47
C CYS A 185 -0.87 0.34 -8.06
N ILE A 186 -0.79 1.20 -9.07
CA ILE A 186 0.46 1.60 -9.70
C ILE A 186 0.90 2.90 -9.06
N ASN A 187 2.05 2.88 -8.42
CA ASN A 187 2.70 4.06 -7.88
C ASN A 187 3.80 4.50 -8.85
N ILE A 188 3.88 5.79 -9.14
CA ILE A 188 5.03 6.36 -9.85
C ILE A 188 6.05 6.82 -8.83
N MET A 189 7.31 6.42 -9.06
CA MET A 189 8.41 6.80 -8.18
C MET A 189 8.54 8.32 -8.09
N THR A 190 8.59 8.82 -6.87
CA THR A 190 8.83 10.24 -6.57
C THR A 190 10.16 10.41 -5.85
N PRO A 191 10.80 11.60 -5.91
CA PRO A 191 12.02 11.87 -5.16
C PRO A 191 11.82 11.64 -3.65
N ASN A 192 12.75 10.93 -3.04
CA ASN A 192 12.77 10.66 -1.61
C ASN A 192 14.21 10.64 -1.07
N THR A 193 14.42 10.24 0.19
CA THR A 193 15.74 10.27 0.83
C THR A 193 16.66 9.12 0.42
N THR A 194 16.15 8.10 -0.31
CA THR A 194 16.94 6.94 -0.73
C THR A 194 17.91 7.26 -1.86
N ALA A 195 18.83 6.34 -2.13
CA ALA A 195 19.81 6.49 -3.21
C ALA A 195 19.16 6.37 -4.61
N ILE A 196 18.13 5.53 -4.75
CA ILE A 196 17.39 5.37 -6.00
C ILE A 196 16.49 6.59 -6.22
N LYS A 197 16.58 7.15 -7.42
CA LYS A 197 15.80 8.31 -7.83
C LYS A 197 14.87 7.96 -8.98
N PRO A 198 13.76 8.72 -9.15
CA PRO A 198 12.92 8.57 -10.33
C PRO A 198 13.71 8.78 -11.61
N ASP A 199 13.38 8.00 -12.63
CA ASP A 199 13.90 8.12 -13.99
C ASP A 199 12.84 8.76 -14.89
N ASP A 200 13.05 10.01 -15.24
CA ASP A 200 12.10 10.79 -16.04
C ASP A 200 11.82 10.19 -17.42
N ALA A 201 12.76 9.45 -18.01
CA ALA A 201 12.54 8.80 -19.29
C ALA A 201 11.60 7.59 -19.14
N VAL A 202 11.76 6.79 -18.11
CA VAL A 202 10.88 5.68 -17.78
C VAL A 202 9.47 6.19 -17.42
N ILE A 203 9.40 7.24 -16.59
CA ILE A 203 8.12 7.87 -16.21
C ILE A 203 7.40 8.39 -17.45
N ARG A 204 8.11 9.07 -18.36
CA ARG A 204 7.53 9.57 -19.61
C ARG A 204 6.99 8.42 -20.46
N THR A 205 7.74 7.34 -20.61
CA THR A 205 7.30 6.12 -21.32
C THR A 205 6.00 5.58 -20.74
N PHE A 206 5.91 5.51 -19.42
CA PHE A 206 4.66 5.09 -18.76
C PHE A 206 3.50 6.04 -19.07
N ILE A 207 3.70 7.34 -18.92
CA ILE A 207 2.65 8.36 -19.11
C ILE A 207 2.16 8.40 -20.56
N GLU A 208 3.06 8.32 -21.53
CA GLU A 208 2.71 8.43 -22.95
C GLU A 208 2.10 7.14 -23.52
N ASN A 209 2.65 5.97 -23.13
CA ASN A 209 2.35 4.71 -23.80
C ASN A 209 1.44 3.77 -22.99
N ILE A 210 1.47 3.82 -21.66
CA ILE A 210 0.77 2.84 -20.79
C ILE A 210 -0.42 3.47 -20.08
N TYR A 211 -0.23 4.63 -19.46
CA TYR A 211 -1.27 5.32 -18.69
C TYR A 211 -2.60 5.50 -19.45
N PRO A 212 -2.62 5.94 -20.74
CA PRO A 212 -3.88 6.13 -21.48
C PRO A 212 -4.74 4.87 -21.59
N GLU A 213 -4.11 3.69 -21.60
CA GLU A 213 -4.79 2.39 -21.73
C GLU A 213 -5.44 1.96 -20.40
N TYR A 214 -4.78 2.23 -19.27
CA TYR A 214 -5.21 1.70 -17.98
C TYR A 214 -5.89 2.73 -17.05
N LYS A 215 -5.82 4.02 -17.36
CA LYS A 215 -6.36 5.09 -16.49
C LYS A 215 -7.84 4.94 -16.15
N ASP A 216 -8.64 4.37 -17.07
CA ASP A 216 -10.06 4.19 -16.89
C ASP A 216 -10.44 2.75 -16.45
N ASN A 217 -9.46 1.86 -16.29
CA ASN A 217 -9.71 0.50 -15.84
C ASN A 217 -10.12 0.50 -14.36
N ALA A 218 -11.31 -0.04 -14.07
CA ALA A 218 -11.86 -0.07 -12.71
C ALA A 218 -11.02 -0.90 -11.72
N LYS A 219 -10.15 -1.79 -12.19
CA LYS A 219 -9.27 -2.61 -11.35
C LYS A 219 -7.87 -2.02 -11.14
N VAL A 220 -7.59 -0.86 -11.75
CA VAL A 220 -6.27 -0.24 -11.71
C VAL A 220 -6.39 1.15 -11.08
N ASP A 221 -5.79 1.35 -9.93
CA ASP A 221 -5.54 2.67 -9.37
C ASP A 221 -4.14 3.13 -9.84
N ILE A 222 -4.00 4.39 -10.26
CA ILE A 222 -2.72 4.96 -10.72
C ILE A 222 -2.45 6.24 -9.96
N LEU A 223 -1.38 6.28 -9.21
CA LEU A 223 -0.94 7.42 -8.42
C LEU A 223 0.26 8.06 -9.13
N LEU A 224 -0.03 9.05 -9.98
CA LEU A 224 0.99 9.83 -10.71
C LEU A 224 1.75 10.78 -9.79
N GLU A 225 1.02 11.40 -8.87
CA GLU A 225 1.57 12.24 -7.82
C GLU A 225 1.24 11.58 -6.49
N ASN A 226 2.27 11.09 -5.84
CA ASN A 226 2.12 10.34 -4.59
C ASN A 226 1.99 11.31 -3.40
N THR A 227 1.04 12.27 -3.50
CA THR A 227 0.91 13.39 -2.58
C THR A 227 0.19 13.04 -1.29
N ASP A 228 -0.69 12.03 -1.33
CA ASP A 228 -1.58 11.80 -0.20
C ASP A 228 -1.14 10.67 0.72
N PHE A 229 -0.34 9.75 0.40
CA PHE A 229 0.17 8.66 1.26
C PHE A 229 1.06 7.70 0.46
N GLY A 230 1.73 8.20 -0.53
CA GLY A 230 2.62 7.42 -1.33
C GLY A 230 4.06 7.39 -0.80
N VAL A 231 4.87 6.48 -1.31
CA VAL A 231 6.27 6.31 -0.96
C VAL A 231 7.05 7.57 -1.35
N GLY A 232 7.45 8.36 -0.35
CA GLY A 232 8.44 9.41 -0.53
C GLY A 232 7.92 10.74 -1.08
N GLY A 233 7.16 11.43 -0.30
CA GLY A 233 6.91 12.85 -0.54
C GLY A 233 7.34 13.66 0.68
N ILE A 234 8.58 14.15 0.72
CA ILE A 234 8.88 15.27 1.59
C ILE A 234 8.18 16.46 0.96
N LYS A 235 7.01 16.86 1.50
CA LYS A 235 6.52 18.21 1.23
C LYS A 235 7.55 19.15 1.85
N HIS A 236 8.34 19.82 1.01
CA HIS A 236 9.08 20.99 1.45
C HIS A 236 8.05 22.06 1.77
N GLU A 237 7.97 22.47 3.03
CA GLU A 237 7.34 23.71 3.44
C GLU A 237 8.05 24.92 2.80
#